data_cdae757a8d195ba5bdaf0706cac95fb7
#
_entry.id   cdae757a8d195ba5bdaf0706cac95fb7
#
_cell.length_a   1.000
_cell.length_b   1.000
_cell.length_c   1.000
_cell.angle_alpha   90.00
_cell.angle_beta   90.00
_cell.angle_gamma   90.00
#
_symmetry.space_group_name_H-M   'P 1'
#
loop_
_entity.id
_entity.type
_entity.pdbx_description
1 polymer ?
#
loop_
_entity_poly.entity_id
_entity_poly.type
_entity_poly.pdbx_seq_one_letter_code
_entity_poly.pdbx_strand_id
1 'polypeptide(L)'
;MKIVIDGNIGSGKTTQLDLLEKKGLQVFREPIHEWPLELFYSDKSRWALLLQLKVIQTLRPLKGDVVYERCLLSSRFVFWEHLLSKGLVTSEENDVYEHQYDRDVWYPDIYIFLSKDPEVAYEHIKTRYQDGDSSVTLDYLKELDVLYKELILNIPCVVHVINANKSPEEIHADILSLLMVDGSLHFITSKWKKVQTFISDRWKMLCTSFTNMCNLHGTSTKSKFE
;
A
#
# COMPACT_ATOMS: atom_id res chain seq x y z
N MET A 1 1.92 -9.41 -15.94
CA MET A 1 2.75 -8.69 -14.96
C MET A 1 1.87 -7.81 -14.10
N LYS A 2 2.16 -7.71 -12.81
CA LYS A 2 1.45 -6.86 -11.85
C LYS A 2 2.34 -5.68 -11.48
N ILE A 3 1.93 -4.48 -11.87
CA ILE A 3 2.61 -3.23 -11.51
C ILE A 3 1.72 -2.52 -10.49
N VAL A 4 2.31 -2.06 -9.41
CA VAL A 4 1.59 -1.27 -8.41
C VAL A 4 2.09 0.16 -8.44
N ILE A 5 1.18 1.13 -8.52
CA ILE A 5 1.45 2.54 -8.26
C ILE A 5 0.87 2.85 -6.87
N ASP A 6 1.74 3.18 -5.94
CA ASP A 6 1.39 3.46 -4.57
C ASP A 6 1.98 4.79 -4.07
N GLY A 7 1.58 5.20 -2.90
CA GLY A 7 1.99 6.45 -2.28
C GLY A 7 0.90 6.98 -1.35
N ASN A 8 1.22 8.00 -0.60
CA ASN A 8 0.34 8.58 0.39
C ASN A 8 -0.99 9.08 -0.22
N ILE A 9 -1.98 9.37 0.60
CA ILE A 9 -3.23 10.02 0.19
C ILE A 9 -2.86 11.38 -0.44
N GLY A 10 -3.44 11.72 -1.59
CA GLY A 10 -3.14 12.97 -2.31
C GLY A 10 -1.86 12.95 -3.16
N SER A 11 -1.14 11.81 -3.28
CA SER A 11 0.10 11.72 -4.08
C SER A 11 -0.09 11.74 -5.60
N GLY A 12 -1.33 11.65 -6.10
CA GLY A 12 -1.63 11.72 -7.54
C GLY A 12 -1.72 10.37 -8.26
N LYS A 13 -1.87 9.26 -7.52
CA LYS A 13 -1.99 7.89 -8.08
C LYS A 13 -3.07 7.78 -9.15
N THR A 14 -4.30 8.16 -8.81
CA THR A 14 -5.45 8.06 -9.71
C THR A 14 -5.23 8.84 -11.00
N THR A 15 -4.61 10.03 -10.93
CA THR A 15 -4.24 10.81 -12.11
C THR A 15 -3.28 10.04 -13.03
N GLN A 16 -2.29 9.35 -12.46
CA GLN A 16 -1.36 8.56 -13.24
C GLN A 16 -2.03 7.32 -13.87
N LEU A 17 -2.93 6.66 -13.13
CA LEU A 17 -3.70 5.56 -13.69
C LEU A 17 -4.58 6.02 -14.88
N ASP A 18 -5.22 7.19 -14.77
CA ASP A 18 -6.02 7.76 -15.86
C ASP A 18 -5.18 8.01 -17.12
N LEU A 19 -3.95 8.51 -16.95
CA LEU A 19 -3.02 8.75 -18.06
C LEU A 19 -2.53 7.44 -18.68
N LEU A 20 -2.27 6.40 -17.87
CA LEU A 20 -1.85 5.08 -18.35
C LEU A 20 -3.00 4.36 -19.08
N GLU A 21 -4.23 4.46 -18.59
CA GLU A 21 -5.41 3.89 -19.24
C GLU A 21 -5.65 4.52 -20.62
N LYS A 22 -5.47 5.86 -20.74
CA LYS A 22 -5.51 6.56 -22.04
C LYS A 22 -4.43 6.08 -23.03
N LYS A 23 -3.36 5.49 -22.52
CA LYS A 23 -2.31 4.83 -23.34
C LYS A 23 -2.62 3.37 -23.67
N GLY A 24 -3.76 2.85 -23.23
CA GLY A 24 -4.23 1.50 -23.51
C GLY A 24 -3.77 0.44 -22.52
N LEU A 25 -3.20 0.83 -21.37
CA LEU A 25 -2.88 -0.13 -20.30
C LEU A 25 -4.14 -0.51 -19.54
N GLN A 26 -4.23 -1.78 -19.13
CA GLN A 26 -5.26 -2.20 -18.19
C GLN A 26 -4.92 -1.69 -16.80
N VAL A 27 -5.85 -0.94 -16.18
CA VAL A 27 -5.68 -0.41 -14.84
C VAL A 27 -6.74 -0.98 -13.88
N PHE A 28 -6.37 -1.07 -12.62
CA PHE A 28 -7.28 -1.43 -11.53
C PHE A 28 -7.18 -0.36 -10.44
N ARG A 29 -8.26 0.35 -10.22
CA ARG A 29 -8.37 1.40 -9.19
C ARG A 29 -8.89 0.83 -7.88
N GLU A 30 -8.54 1.46 -6.78
CA GLU A 30 -9.16 1.15 -5.49
C GLU A 30 -10.68 1.33 -5.57
N PRO A 31 -11.48 0.30 -5.26
CA PRO A 31 -12.93 0.40 -5.28
C PRO A 31 -13.45 1.06 -3.99
N ILE A 32 -13.03 2.30 -3.73
CA ILE A 32 -13.34 3.06 -2.51
C ILE A 32 -14.84 3.21 -2.26
N HIS A 33 -15.65 3.22 -3.33
CA HIS A 33 -17.12 3.26 -3.25
C HIS A 33 -17.73 2.01 -2.60
N GLU A 34 -17.00 0.90 -2.54
CA GLU A 34 -17.41 -0.32 -1.84
C GLU A 34 -17.00 -0.31 -0.35
N TRP A 35 -16.14 0.63 0.06
CA TRP A 35 -15.55 0.65 1.38
C TRP A 35 -16.39 1.49 2.34
N PRO A 36 -16.59 1.05 3.59
CA PRO A 36 -17.39 1.76 4.58
C PRO A 36 -16.61 2.96 5.19
N LEU A 37 -16.10 3.87 4.35
CA LEU A 37 -15.21 4.96 4.78
C LEU A 37 -15.92 5.94 5.73
N GLU A 38 -17.17 6.31 5.46
CA GLU A 38 -17.94 7.22 6.34
C GLU A 38 -18.12 6.62 7.75
N LEU A 39 -18.45 5.32 7.81
CA LEU A 39 -18.59 4.61 9.07
C LEU A 39 -17.26 4.53 9.81
N PHE A 40 -16.18 4.23 9.09
CA PHE A 40 -14.83 4.19 9.66
C PHE A 40 -14.42 5.56 10.23
N TYR A 41 -14.65 6.64 9.50
CA TYR A 41 -14.30 7.97 10.01
C TYR A 41 -15.20 8.43 11.17
N SER A 42 -16.43 7.92 11.28
CA SER A 42 -17.32 8.22 12.40
C SER A 42 -16.91 7.50 13.69
N ASP A 43 -16.41 6.27 13.61
CA ASP A 43 -15.94 5.47 14.75
C ASP A 43 -14.84 4.50 14.27
N LYS A 44 -13.59 4.96 14.34
CA LYS A 44 -12.44 4.23 13.81
C LYS A 44 -12.24 2.89 14.51
N SER A 45 -12.36 2.82 15.82
CA SER A 45 -12.15 1.58 16.58
C SER A 45 -13.19 0.52 16.24
N ARG A 46 -14.45 0.91 16.07
CA ARG A 46 -15.52 -0.01 15.69
C ARG A 46 -15.38 -0.56 14.25
N TRP A 47 -14.93 0.28 13.32
CA TRP A 47 -14.99 -0.05 11.89
C TRP A 47 -13.64 -0.38 11.27
N ALA A 48 -12.53 -0.28 12.03
CA ALA A 48 -11.18 -0.52 11.54
C ALA A 48 -11.02 -1.91 10.89
N LEU A 49 -11.33 -2.97 11.64
CA LEU A 49 -11.21 -4.34 11.15
C LEU A 49 -12.12 -4.58 9.94
N LEU A 50 -13.38 -4.13 9.99
CA LEU A 50 -14.32 -4.34 8.89
C LEU A 50 -13.85 -3.65 7.61
N LEU A 51 -13.39 -2.40 7.70
CA LEU A 51 -12.82 -1.67 6.57
C LEU A 51 -11.64 -2.44 5.97
N GLN A 52 -10.69 -2.85 6.79
CA GLN A 52 -9.47 -3.49 6.30
C GLN A 52 -9.73 -4.91 5.73
N LEU A 53 -10.67 -5.65 6.29
CA LEU A 53 -11.13 -6.91 5.68
C LEU A 53 -11.82 -6.67 4.33
N LYS A 54 -12.60 -5.58 4.20
CA LYS A 54 -13.20 -5.20 2.92
C LYS A 54 -12.14 -4.80 1.89
N VAL A 55 -11.08 -4.10 2.31
CA VAL A 55 -9.91 -3.80 1.46
C VAL A 55 -9.26 -5.09 0.97
N ILE A 56 -8.96 -6.07 1.84
CA ILE A 56 -8.39 -7.37 1.44
C ILE A 56 -9.32 -8.07 0.44
N GLN A 57 -10.61 -8.05 0.68
CA GLN A 57 -11.61 -8.72 -0.16
C GLN A 57 -11.65 -8.14 -1.58
N THR A 58 -11.40 -6.85 -1.74
CA THR A 58 -11.55 -6.11 -3.00
C THR A 58 -10.26 -5.90 -3.77
N LEU A 59 -9.10 -5.80 -3.11
CA LEU A 59 -7.78 -5.62 -3.76
C LEU A 59 -7.19 -6.95 -4.24
N ARG A 60 -7.91 -7.69 -5.07
CA ARG A 60 -7.47 -8.99 -5.60
C ARG A 60 -6.76 -8.86 -6.93
N PRO A 61 -5.75 -9.72 -7.20
CA PRO A 61 -5.02 -9.68 -8.46
C PRO A 61 -5.91 -10.20 -9.61
N LEU A 62 -5.94 -9.43 -10.70
CA LEU A 62 -6.56 -9.82 -11.96
C LEU A 62 -5.61 -10.66 -12.81
N LYS A 63 -6.13 -11.32 -13.84
CA LYS A 63 -5.32 -12.01 -14.84
C LYS A 63 -4.76 -11.00 -15.84
N GLY A 64 -3.56 -11.30 -16.36
CA GLY A 64 -2.89 -10.49 -17.39
C GLY A 64 -1.93 -9.44 -16.80
N ASP A 65 -1.62 -8.47 -17.65
CA ASP A 65 -0.73 -7.35 -17.30
C ASP A 65 -1.61 -6.19 -16.84
N VAL A 66 -1.50 -5.82 -15.57
CA VAL A 66 -2.38 -4.83 -14.95
C VAL A 66 -1.57 -3.87 -14.09
N VAL A 67 -1.90 -2.59 -14.16
CA VAL A 67 -1.41 -1.55 -13.27
C VAL A 67 -2.45 -1.29 -12.18
N TYR A 68 -2.06 -1.48 -10.93
CA TYR A 68 -2.93 -1.36 -9.76
C TYR A 68 -2.71 -0.04 -9.02
N GLU A 69 -3.80 0.57 -8.57
CA GLU A 69 -3.74 1.57 -7.51
C GLU A 69 -3.66 0.85 -6.17
N ARG A 70 -2.49 0.90 -5.51
CA ARG A 70 -2.17 0.18 -4.28
C ARG A 70 -2.26 -1.35 -4.36
N CYS A 71 -1.87 -1.99 -3.29
CA CYS A 71 -2.00 -3.43 -3.08
C CYS A 71 -2.08 -3.72 -1.57
N LEU A 72 -2.19 -5.00 -1.22
CA LEU A 72 -2.33 -5.41 0.18
C LEU A 72 -1.09 -5.10 1.05
N LEU A 73 0.07 -4.82 0.44
CA LEU A 73 1.28 -4.46 1.20
C LEU A 73 1.11 -3.13 1.93
N SER A 74 0.60 -2.08 1.26
CA SER A 74 0.32 -0.81 1.94
C SER A 74 -0.88 -0.91 2.88
N SER A 75 -1.90 -1.72 2.56
CA SER A 75 -2.99 -2.01 3.49
C SER A 75 -2.47 -2.54 4.82
N ARG A 76 -1.54 -3.54 4.78
CA ARG A 76 -0.97 -4.17 5.98
C ARG A 76 0.08 -3.29 6.68
N PHE A 77 1.10 -2.84 5.95
CA PHE A 77 2.28 -2.24 6.56
C PHE A 77 2.20 -0.72 6.73
N VAL A 78 1.14 -0.09 6.23
CA VAL A 78 0.90 1.35 6.41
C VAL A 78 -0.41 1.56 7.16
N PHE A 79 -1.54 1.21 6.58
CA PHE A 79 -2.85 1.56 7.16
C PHE A 79 -3.18 0.71 8.39
N TRP A 80 -3.00 -0.61 8.34
CA TRP A 80 -3.23 -1.47 9.50
C TRP A 80 -2.22 -1.22 10.61
N GLU A 81 -0.94 -1.05 10.27
CA GLU A 81 0.10 -0.72 11.24
C GLU A 81 -0.18 0.59 11.97
N HIS A 82 -0.67 1.61 11.24
CA HIS A 82 -1.11 2.84 11.85
C HIS A 82 -2.24 2.62 12.87
N LEU A 83 -3.26 1.80 12.53
CA LEU A 83 -4.36 1.48 13.43
C LEU A 83 -3.89 0.75 14.70
N LEU A 84 -2.96 -0.20 14.54
CA LEU A 84 -2.31 -0.89 15.66
C LEU A 84 -1.55 0.08 16.57
N SER A 85 -0.73 0.94 16.01
CA SER A 85 0.09 1.91 16.76
C SER A 85 -0.75 2.91 17.55
N LYS A 86 -2.00 3.16 17.12
CA LYS A 86 -2.95 4.05 17.79
C LYS A 86 -3.85 3.31 18.80
N GLY A 87 -3.71 1.99 18.96
CA GLY A 87 -4.57 1.19 19.82
C GLY A 87 -6.04 1.17 19.38
N LEU A 88 -6.29 1.32 18.08
CA LEU A 88 -7.65 1.34 17.50
C LEU A 88 -8.18 -0.06 17.18
N VAL A 89 -7.35 -1.08 17.33
CA VAL A 89 -7.67 -2.49 17.13
C VAL A 89 -7.12 -3.32 18.27
N THR A 90 -7.81 -4.39 18.63
CA THR A 90 -7.41 -5.32 19.71
C THR A 90 -6.44 -6.37 19.18
N SER A 91 -5.82 -7.15 20.08
CA SER A 91 -4.97 -8.29 19.71
C SER A 91 -5.75 -9.36 18.95
N GLU A 92 -7.00 -9.62 19.37
CA GLU A 92 -7.88 -10.61 18.74
C GLU A 92 -8.29 -10.18 17.31
N GLU A 93 -8.56 -8.89 17.11
CA GLU A 93 -8.82 -8.31 15.79
C GLU A 93 -7.59 -8.39 14.90
N ASN A 94 -6.40 -8.15 15.48
CA ASN A 94 -5.14 -8.29 14.75
C ASN A 94 -4.92 -9.74 14.28
N ASP A 95 -5.17 -10.73 15.13
CA ASP A 95 -5.04 -12.14 14.76
C ASP A 95 -5.98 -12.51 13.60
N VAL A 96 -7.22 -12.01 13.61
CA VAL A 96 -8.17 -12.21 12.51
C VAL A 96 -7.69 -11.55 11.23
N TYR A 97 -7.19 -10.32 11.32
CA TYR A 97 -6.69 -9.58 10.15
C TYR A 97 -5.47 -10.27 9.53
N GLU A 98 -4.46 -10.62 10.36
CA GLU A 98 -3.24 -11.27 9.89
C GLU A 98 -3.53 -12.60 9.19
N HIS A 99 -4.41 -13.42 9.78
CA HIS A 99 -4.82 -14.69 9.17
C HIS A 99 -5.46 -14.50 7.79
N GLN A 100 -6.30 -13.46 7.65
CA GLN A 100 -6.93 -13.15 6.37
C GLN A 100 -5.92 -12.57 5.37
N TYR A 101 -5.01 -11.69 5.83
CA TYR A 101 -3.96 -11.11 5.02
C TYR A 101 -3.02 -12.18 4.46
N ASP A 102 -2.51 -13.08 5.30
CA ASP A 102 -1.59 -14.15 4.91
C ASP A 102 -2.18 -15.07 3.84
N ARG A 103 -3.50 -15.29 3.88
CA ARG A 103 -4.20 -16.10 2.90
C ARG A 103 -4.37 -15.42 1.55
N ASP A 104 -4.58 -14.11 1.52
CA ASP A 104 -4.97 -13.37 0.33
C ASP A 104 -3.85 -12.47 -0.22
N VAL A 105 -2.73 -12.31 0.49
CA VAL A 105 -1.62 -11.46 0.05
C VAL A 105 -1.06 -11.89 -1.30
N TRP A 106 -0.78 -10.93 -2.13
CA TRP A 106 -0.09 -11.10 -3.39
C TRP A 106 0.99 -10.02 -3.56
N TYR A 107 2.03 -10.35 -4.31
CA TYR A 107 3.16 -9.46 -4.51
C TYR A 107 3.18 -8.93 -5.94
N PRO A 108 3.46 -7.62 -6.13
CA PRO A 108 3.69 -7.06 -7.45
C PRO A 108 5.03 -7.51 -8.03
N ASP A 109 5.12 -7.46 -9.36
CA ASP A 109 6.39 -7.61 -10.08
C ASP A 109 7.22 -6.32 -9.96
N ILE A 110 6.54 -5.16 -10.01
CA ILE A 110 7.13 -3.81 -9.88
C ILE A 110 6.25 -2.97 -8.95
N TYR A 111 6.90 -2.26 -8.03
CA TYR A 111 6.25 -1.32 -7.13
C TYR A 111 6.78 0.09 -7.39
N ILE A 112 5.93 0.98 -7.87
CA ILE A 112 6.23 2.39 -8.14
C ILE A 112 5.67 3.21 -6.99
N PHE A 113 6.56 3.80 -6.21
CA PHE A 113 6.19 4.66 -5.09
C PHE A 113 6.23 6.13 -5.50
N LEU A 114 5.09 6.81 -5.42
CA LEU A 114 4.95 8.25 -5.64
C LEU A 114 5.28 8.99 -4.33
N SER A 115 6.52 9.41 -4.19
CA SER A 115 7.00 10.18 -3.03
C SER A 115 6.55 11.63 -3.16
N LYS A 116 5.61 12.06 -2.33
CA LYS A 116 5.09 13.43 -2.27
C LYS A 116 5.18 13.96 -0.85
N ASP A 117 5.57 15.20 -0.70
CA ASP A 117 5.62 15.86 0.60
C ASP A 117 4.22 15.93 1.22
N PRO A 118 4.06 15.55 2.50
CA PRO A 118 2.74 15.52 3.16
C PRO A 118 2.00 16.86 3.11
N GLU A 119 2.72 17.98 3.20
CA GLU A 119 2.16 19.33 3.09
C GLU A 119 1.56 19.59 1.70
N VAL A 120 2.28 19.20 0.65
CA VAL A 120 1.82 19.34 -0.75
C VAL A 120 0.64 18.41 -1.01
N ALA A 121 0.70 17.18 -0.51
CA ALA A 121 -0.39 16.22 -0.61
C ALA A 121 -1.67 16.74 0.08
N TYR A 122 -1.52 17.35 1.27
CA TYR A 122 -2.62 17.91 2.04
C TYR A 122 -3.33 19.04 1.29
N GLU A 123 -2.57 19.98 0.66
CA GLU A 123 -3.17 21.03 -0.16
C GLU A 123 -3.93 20.46 -1.38
N HIS A 124 -3.43 19.39 -2.01
CA HIS A 124 -4.15 18.71 -3.09
C HIS A 124 -5.46 18.08 -2.61
N ILE A 125 -5.47 17.45 -1.43
CA ILE A 125 -6.67 16.85 -0.85
C ILE A 125 -7.76 17.91 -0.63
N LYS A 126 -7.41 19.07 -0.10
CA LYS A 126 -8.35 20.16 0.14
C LYS A 126 -9.05 20.66 -1.13
N THR A 127 -8.40 20.53 -2.27
CA THR A 127 -8.91 21.07 -3.55
C THR A 127 -9.69 20.06 -4.40
N ARG A 128 -9.56 18.74 -4.13
CA ARG A 128 -10.16 17.69 -4.98
C ARG A 128 -11.59 17.30 -4.60
N TYR A 129 -12.06 17.63 -3.39
CA TYR A 129 -13.43 17.36 -2.89
C TYR A 129 -13.89 15.89 -3.05
N GLN A 130 -13.07 14.93 -2.67
CA GLN A 130 -13.41 13.51 -2.68
C GLN A 130 -14.01 13.10 -1.31
N ASP A 131 -14.94 12.12 -1.32
CA ASP A 131 -15.54 11.57 -0.10
C ASP A 131 -14.45 11.05 0.86
N GLY A 132 -14.59 11.41 2.15
CA GLY A 132 -13.63 11.06 3.19
C GLY A 132 -12.44 12.02 3.34
N ASP A 133 -12.19 12.91 2.37
CA ASP A 133 -11.05 13.85 2.40
C ASP A 133 -11.13 14.83 3.60
N SER A 134 -12.33 15.20 4.03
CA SER A 134 -12.53 16.10 5.18
C SER A 134 -11.99 15.54 6.50
N SER A 135 -11.81 14.24 6.60
CA SER A 135 -11.29 13.54 7.78
C SER A 135 -9.77 13.34 7.76
N VAL A 136 -9.10 13.68 6.65
CA VAL A 136 -7.65 13.55 6.49
C VAL A 136 -6.96 14.79 7.04
N THR A 137 -6.10 14.62 8.04
CA THR A 137 -5.30 15.69 8.63
C THR A 137 -3.85 15.65 8.12
N LEU A 138 -3.14 16.77 8.22
CA LEU A 138 -1.72 16.81 7.88
C LEU A 138 -0.89 15.88 8.75
N ASP A 139 -1.20 15.80 10.06
CA ASP A 139 -0.48 14.91 10.98
C ASP A 139 -0.67 13.43 10.59
N TYR A 140 -1.90 13.05 10.21
CA TYR A 140 -2.16 11.70 9.69
C TYR A 140 -1.33 11.40 8.44
N LEU A 141 -1.22 12.33 7.49
CA LEU A 141 -0.37 12.14 6.31
C LEU A 141 1.10 12.00 6.67
N LYS A 142 1.60 12.75 7.67
CA LYS A 142 2.98 12.61 8.15
C LYS A 142 3.24 11.26 8.81
N GLU A 143 2.31 10.78 9.60
CA GLU A 143 2.40 9.44 10.21
C GLU A 143 2.41 8.34 9.14
N LEU A 144 1.52 8.40 8.15
CA LEU A 144 1.52 7.46 7.04
C LEU A 144 2.81 7.54 6.19
N ASP A 145 3.37 8.72 5.99
CA ASP A 145 4.61 8.92 5.23
C ASP A 145 5.81 8.19 5.86
N VAL A 146 5.90 8.19 7.19
CA VAL A 146 6.91 7.40 7.92
C VAL A 146 6.74 5.91 7.64
N LEU A 147 5.52 5.38 7.75
CA LEU A 147 5.24 3.96 7.51
C LEU A 147 5.47 3.57 6.04
N TYR A 148 5.16 4.45 5.09
CA TYR A 148 5.50 4.23 3.67
C TYR A 148 7.01 4.15 3.44
N LYS A 149 7.81 5.00 4.08
CA LYS A 149 9.28 4.97 4.01
C LYS A 149 9.84 3.66 4.56
N GLU A 150 9.26 3.13 5.63
CA GLU A 150 9.61 1.82 6.18
C GLU A 150 9.21 0.69 5.22
N LEU A 151 8.00 0.74 4.66
CA LEU A 151 7.52 -0.26 3.70
C LEU A 151 8.46 -0.37 2.50
N ILE A 152 8.80 0.74 1.84
CA ILE A 152 9.60 0.70 0.60
C ILE A 152 11.03 0.18 0.81
N LEU A 153 11.57 0.25 2.02
CA LEU A 153 12.88 -0.31 2.37
C LEU A 153 12.85 -1.83 2.53
N ASN A 154 11.66 -2.40 2.80
CA ASN A 154 11.50 -3.81 3.19
C ASN A 154 10.66 -4.63 2.20
N ILE A 155 10.11 -4.02 1.15
CA ILE A 155 9.21 -4.70 0.21
C ILE A 155 9.96 -5.72 -0.65
N PRO A 156 9.45 -6.96 -0.84
CA PRO A 156 10.15 -8.04 -1.52
C PRO A 156 9.94 -8.02 -3.05
N CYS A 157 10.06 -6.85 -3.67
CA CYS A 157 9.98 -6.70 -5.12
C CYS A 157 10.84 -5.52 -5.60
N VAL A 158 10.86 -5.29 -6.91
CA VAL A 158 11.54 -4.13 -7.49
C VAL A 158 10.77 -2.86 -7.14
N VAL A 159 11.44 -1.93 -6.45
CA VAL A 159 10.87 -0.64 -6.06
C VAL A 159 11.50 0.47 -6.86
N HIS A 160 10.64 1.33 -7.44
CA HIS A 160 11.04 2.59 -8.05
C HIS A 160 10.39 3.75 -7.29
N VAL A 161 11.20 4.68 -6.80
CA VAL A 161 10.71 5.88 -6.13
C VAL A 161 10.69 7.04 -7.13
N ILE A 162 9.53 7.64 -7.32
CA ILE A 162 9.33 8.80 -8.20
C ILE A 162 8.98 10.01 -7.37
N ASN A 163 9.68 11.13 -7.59
CA ASN A 163 9.34 12.40 -6.98
C ASN A 163 8.00 12.91 -7.54
N ALA A 164 6.96 12.88 -6.70
CA ALA A 164 5.60 13.28 -7.06
C ALA A 164 5.29 14.75 -6.70
N ASN A 165 6.29 15.57 -6.35
CA ASN A 165 6.16 17.03 -6.24
C ASN A 165 6.26 17.76 -7.59
N LYS A 166 6.56 17.01 -8.67
CA LYS A 166 6.57 17.46 -10.06
C LYS A 166 5.14 17.62 -10.62
N SER A 167 5.03 18.14 -11.85
CA SER A 167 3.77 18.16 -12.59
C SER A 167 3.28 16.74 -12.92
N PRO A 168 1.96 16.54 -13.12
CA PRO A 168 1.42 15.23 -13.51
C PRO A 168 2.06 14.67 -14.79
N GLU A 169 2.40 15.53 -15.73
CA GLU A 169 3.01 15.17 -17.03
C GLU A 169 4.44 14.67 -16.84
N GLU A 170 5.24 15.33 -16.00
CA GLU A 170 6.60 14.90 -15.66
C GLU A 170 6.61 13.57 -14.91
N ILE A 171 5.72 13.40 -13.93
CA ILE A 171 5.55 12.13 -13.21
C ILE A 171 5.17 11.02 -14.20
N HIS A 172 4.25 11.32 -15.13
CA HIS A 172 3.84 10.35 -16.14
C HIS A 172 4.99 9.96 -17.06
N ALA A 173 5.82 10.91 -17.49
CA ALA A 173 7.02 10.63 -18.30
C ALA A 173 8.01 9.74 -17.54
N ASP A 174 8.24 10.02 -16.25
CA ASP A 174 9.09 9.18 -15.39
C ASP A 174 8.53 7.75 -15.31
N ILE A 175 7.22 7.57 -15.07
CA ILE A 175 6.57 6.25 -15.06
C ILE A 175 6.72 5.53 -16.40
N LEU A 176 6.44 6.20 -17.51
CA LEU A 176 6.56 5.60 -18.83
C LEU A 176 7.99 5.16 -19.11
N SER A 177 9.00 5.92 -18.70
CA SER A 177 10.40 5.55 -18.88
C SER A 177 10.78 4.24 -18.19
N LEU A 178 10.09 3.90 -17.09
CA LEU A 178 10.26 2.63 -16.37
C LEU A 178 9.52 1.46 -17.04
N LEU A 179 8.42 1.76 -17.75
CA LEU A 179 7.56 0.73 -18.36
C LEU A 179 7.89 0.45 -19.83
N MET A 180 8.68 1.33 -20.48
CA MET A 180 9.05 1.21 -21.88
C MET A 180 10.47 0.69 -22.03
N VAL A 181 10.65 -0.30 -22.90
CA VAL A 181 11.96 -0.72 -23.40
C VAL A 181 11.98 -0.47 -24.90
N ASP A 182 12.99 0.26 -25.38
CA ASP A 182 13.20 0.57 -26.81
C ASP A 182 11.99 1.26 -27.51
N GLY A 183 11.27 2.12 -26.78
CA GLY A 183 10.15 2.90 -27.34
C GLY A 183 8.85 2.14 -27.56
N SER A 184 8.80 0.86 -27.21
CA SER A 184 7.59 0.04 -27.19
C SER A 184 7.21 -0.34 -25.76
N LEU A 185 5.90 -0.40 -25.48
CA LEU A 185 5.36 -0.91 -24.20
C LEU A 185 5.65 -2.41 -24.10
N HIS A 186 6.92 -2.79 -23.93
CA HIS A 186 7.29 -4.14 -23.55
C HIS A 186 7.46 -4.18 -22.03
N PHE A 187 6.51 -4.82 -21.36
CA PHE A 187 6.68 -5.20 -19.96
C PHE A 187 7.96 -6.03 -19.85
N ILE A 188 8.89 -5.61 -19.00
CA ILE A 188 10.19 -6.25 -18.78
C ILE A 188 9.97 -7.67 -18.24
N THR A 189 9.79 -8.65 -19.14
CA THR A 189 9.25 -9.97 -18.74
C THR A 189 10.29 -11.05 -18.47
N SER A 190 11.56 -10.90 -18.84
CA SER A 190 12.46 -12.06 -18.83
C SER A 190 13.64 -12.01 -17.86
N LYS A 191 14.14 -10.86 -17.49
CA LYS A 191 15.32 -10.74 -16.64
C LYS A 191 15.03 -10.80 -15.11
N TRP A 192 13.82 -10.48 -14.71
CA TRP A 192 13.44 -10.28 -13.31
C TRP A 192 12.91 -11.52 -12.59
N LYS A 193 12.42 -12.55 -13.30
CA LYS A 193 11.96 -13.81 -12.66
C LYS A 193 13.02 -14.48 -11.80
N LYS A 194 14.31 -14.37 -12.15
CA LYS A 194 15.41 -14.95 -11.37
C LYS A 194 15.72 -14.18 -10.07
N VAL A 195 15.44 -12.88 -10.04
CA VAL A 195 15.65 -12.03 -8.85
C VAL A 195 14.54 -12.23 -7.83
N GLN A 196 13.30 -12.42 -8.29
CA GLN A 196 12.14 -12.63 -7.41
C GLN A 196 12.24 -13.88 -6.53
N THR A 197 12.77 -14.99 -7.04
CA THR A 197 12.93 -16.22 -6.24
C THR A 197 13.88 -16.00 -5.07
N PHE A 198 14.97 -15.27 -5.28
CA PHE A 198 15.97 -14.98 -4.25
C PHE A 198 15.45 -14.00 -3.17
N ILE A 199 14.62 -13.02 -3.56
CA ILE A 199 14.05 -12.02 -2.66
C ILE A 199 12.91 -12.63 -1.83
N SER A 200 12.05 -13.45 -2.44
CA SER A 200 10.94 -14.15 -1.76
C SER A 200 11.42 -15.05 -0.60
N ASP A 201 12.53 -15.77 -0.80
CA ASP A 201 13.07 -16.66 0.23
C ASP A 201 13.68 -15.87 1.39
N ARG A 202 14.26 -14.71 1.12
CA ARG A 202 14.82 -13.82 2.15
C ARG A 202 13.73 -13.13 2.98
N TRP A 203 12.60 -12.81 2.35
CA TRP A 203 11.45 -12.21 3.03
C TRP A 203 10.74 -13.19 3.96
N LYS A 204 10.56 -14.44 3.55
CA LYS A 204 10.02 -15.49 4.43
C LYS A 204 10.87 -15.67 5.70
N MET A 205 12.20 -15.56 5.59
CA MET A 205 13.08 -15.57 6.75
C MET A 205 12.93 -14.33 7.65
N LEU A 206 12.71 -13.15 7.07
CA LEU A 206 12.54 -11.91 7.84
C LEU A 206 11.17 -11.87 8.54
N CYS A 207 10.09 -12.29 7.89
CA CYS A 207 8.76 -12.37 8.52
C CYS A 207 8.76 -13.36 9.69
N THR A 208 9.41 -14.53 9.55
CA THR A 208 9.57 -15.48 10.65
C THR A 208 10.41 -14.92 11.80
N SER A 209 11.40 -14.08 11.52
CA SER A 209 12.20 -13.41 12.56
C SER A 209 11.42 -12.32 13.28
N PHE A 210 10.55 -11.57 12.58
CA PHE A 210 9.68 -10.56 13.17
C PHE A 210 8.61 -11.19 14.08
N THR A 211 7.97 -12.26 13.63
CA THR A 211 6.97 -13.00 14.43
C THR A 211 7.63 -13.58 15.70
N ASN A 212 8.86 -14.05 15.61
CA ASN A 212 9.61 -14.55 16.78
C ASN A 212 10.05 -13.42 17.73
N MET A 213 10.33 -12.21 17.24
CA MET A 213 10.66 -11.05 18.10
C MET A 213 9.43 -10.54 18.85
N CYS A 214 8.26 -10.49 18.21
CA CYS A 214 7.01 -10.11 18.87
C CYS A 214 6.60 -11.13 19.95
N ASN A 215 6.83 -12.42 19.71
CA ASN A 215 6.56 -13.47 20.68
C ASN A 215 7.51 -13.47 21.88
N LEU A 216 8.73 -12.93 21.75
CA LEU A 216 9.71 -12.82 22.85
C LEU A 216 9.40 -11.65 23.81
N HIS A 217 8.66 -10.64 23.37
CA HIS A 217 8.23 -9.55 24.23
C HIS A 217 6.87 -9.78 24.90
N GLY A 218 6.10 -10.82 24.50
CA GLY A 218 4.82 -11.20 25.08
C GLY A 218 4.88 -12.12 26.30
N THR A 219 6.03 -12.61 26.73
CA THR A 219 6.14 -13.62 27.81
C THR A 219 6.65 -13.10 29.15
N SER A 220 6.64 -11.79 29.41
CA SER A 220 7.17 -11.23 30.67
C SER A 220 6.14 -10.57 31.60
N THR A 221 4.88 -11.03 31.64
CA THR A 221 3.95 -10.61 32.72
C THR A 221 2.92 -11.69 33.03
N LYS A 222 3.37 -12.86 33.48
CA LYS A 222 2.53 -13.78 34.26
C LYS A 222 3.33 -14.39 35.39
N SER A 223 3.49 -13.65 36.46
CA SER A 223 3.67 -14.22 37.83
C SER A 223 3.61 -13.10 38.83
N LYS A 224 2.45 -12.96 39.47
CA LYS A 224 2.26 -12.59 40.89
C LYS A 224 0.81 -12.15 41.09
N PHE A 225 -0.03 -13.10 41.43
CA PHE A 225 -1.10 -12.93 42.43
C PHE A 225 -1.61 -14.35 42.76
N GLU A 226 -1.00 -14.93 43.78
CA GLU A 226 -1.68 -15.77 44.73
C GLU A 226 -2.18 -14.88 45.90
#